data_8d8bf9d0505637c4e8ae306a81437216
#
_entry.id   8d8bf9d0505637c4e8ae306a81437216
#
_cell.length_a   1.000
_cell.length_b   1.000
_cell.length_c   1.000
_cell.angle_alpha   90.00
_cell.angle_beta   90.00
_cell.angle_gamma   90.00
#
_symmetry.space_group_name_H-M   'P 1'
#
loop_
_entity.id
_entity.type
_entity.pdbx_description
1 polymer ?
#
loop_
_entity_poly.entity_id
_entity_poly.type
_entity_poly.pdbx_seq_one_letter_code
_entity_poly.pdbx_strand_id
1 'polypeptide(L)'
;AIFLGLHELDRLTEVLTNDTAMVFTETITNPLCGVPDLERIGKLANAQGVPFVVDNTLASPANCRPIDWGADCVIHSTTKYLNGANDHAGGAVLVKCPEKAGALKNLQENWGLEISELETEVLWKRMQDFEERMERFNENSLAVAHFLEEHTAVARVYYASSPSDVSCSFAPKLLSGNGGVVSFVLQNDSEENLRNFYDGKFSSILKAPTLGSNQTLVCPYPLLTHYHDSDEELREIELPRNLIRIAAGCETEIDPILADLDSALSRTTQ
;
A
#
# COMPACT_ATOMS: atom_id res chain seq x y z
N ALA A 1 -1.44 21.98 1.90
CA ALA A 1 -0.48 20.94 1.48
C ALA A 1 -0.13 21.12 0.01
N ILE A 2 1.07 20.73 -0.38
CA ILE A 2 1.50 20.61 -1.79
C ILE A 2 1.68 19.13 -2.06
N PHE A 3 1.03 18.63 -3.11
CA PHE A 3 1.17 17.24 -3.55
C PHE A 3 2.12 17.20 -4.75
N LEU A 4 3.03 16.21 -4.74
CA LEU A 4 3.95 15.95 -5.84
C LEU A 4 3.76 14.51 -6.32
N GLY A 5 3.62 14.32 -7.63
CA GLY A 5 3.68 12.99 -8.23
C GLY A 5 5.09 12.38 -8.11
N LEU A 6 5.20 11.06 -8.20
CA LEU A 6 6.51 10.39 -8.11
C LEU A 6 7.49 10.86 -9.20
N HIS A 7 6.96 11.24 -10.37
CA HIS A 7 7.75 11.80 -11.47
C HIS A 7 8.15 13.27 -11.27
N GLU A 8 7.62 13.95 -10.24
CA GLU A 8 7.87 15.35 -9.91
C GLU A 8 8.86 15.53 -8.73
N LEU A 9 9.54 14.49 -8.28
CA LEU A 9 10.45 14.57 -7.13
C LEU A 9 11.57 15.62 -7.31
N ASP A 10 11.91 15.98 -8.54
CA ASP A 10 12.85 17.08 -8.82
C ASP A 10 12.37 18.42 -8.26
N ARG A 11 11.06 18.64 -8.22
CA ARG A 11 10.43 19.86 -7.69
C ARG A 11 10.46 19.94 -6.16
N LEU A 12 10.80 18.85 -5.48
CA LEU A 12 10.83 18.84 -4.00
C LEU A 12 11.72 19.96 -3.45
N THR A 13 12.87 20.21 -4.08
CA THR A 13 13.78 21.29 -3.66
C THR A 13 13.19 22.68 -3.84
N GLU A 14 12.27 22.88 -4.79
CA GLU A 14 11.62 24.15 -5.07
C GLU A 14 10.51 24.48 -4.08
N VAL A 15 9.82 23.43 -3.56
CA VAL A 15 8.66 23.58 -2.68
C VAL A 15 9.03 23.51 -1.20
N LEU A 16 10.21 22.99 -0.86
CA LEU A 16 10.72 23.01 0.52
C LEU A 16 11.14 24.42 0.92
N THR A 17 10.51 24.94 1.96
CA THR A 17 10.76 26.26 2.51
C THR A 17 10.89 26.20 4.03
N ASN A 18 11.31 27.31 4.66
CA ASN A 18 11.35 27.43 6.11
C ASN A 18 9.98 27.27 6.79
N ASP A 19 8.88 27.44 6.03
CA ASP A 19 7.52 27.27 6.51
C ASP A 19 7.00 25.84 6.32
N THR A 20 7.80 24.94 5.74
CA THR A 20 7.44 23.53 5.54
C THR A 20 7.46 22.80 6.88
N ALA A 21 6.30 22.37 7.36
CA ALA A 21 6.18 21.68 8.64
C ALA A 21 6.71 20.24 8.60
N MET A 22 6.51 19.53 7.50
CA MET A 22 7.00 18.17 7.27
C MET A 22 6.91 17.76 5.79
N VAL A 23 7.69 16.76 5.42
CA VAL A 23 7.50 15.96 4.20
C VAL A 23 6.85 14.64 4.63
N PHE A 24 5.78 14.25 3.94
CA PHE A 24 5.07 13.01 4.19
C PHE A 24 4.98 12.18 2.91
N THR A 25 5.21 10.87 3.02
CA THR A 25 4.97 9.93 1.92
C THR A 25 4.63 8.53 2.46
N GLU A 26 4.12 7.66 1.60
CA GLU A 26 4.03 6.22 1.84
C GLU A 26 5.30 5.53 1.29
N THR A 27 5.68 4.37 1.83
CA THR A 27 6.78 3.56 1.27
C THR A 27 6.39 2.92 -0.06
N ILE A 28 5.17 2.41 -0.14
CA ILE A 28 4.49 1.91 -1.34
C ILE A 28 3.14 2.60 -1.37
N THR A 29 2.83 3.31 -2.44
CA THR A 29 1.59 4.08 -2.54
C THR A 29 0.37 3.20 -2.77
N ASN A 30 -0.74 3.53 -2.13
CA ASN A 30 -2.02 2.86 -2.32
C ASN A 30 -2.96 3.76 -3.14
N PRO A 31 -3.54 3.28 -4.26
CA PRO A 31 -3.55 1.90 -4.76
C PRO A 31 -2.56 1.60 -5.88
N LEU A 32 -1.80 2.55 -6.38
CA LEU A 32 -1.00 2.42 -7.60
C LEU A 32 0.38 1.78 -7.38
N CYS A 33 0.70 1.37 -6.15
CA CYS A 33 1.91 0.64 -5.78
C CYS A 33 3.23 1.31 -6.19
N GLY A 34 3.22 2.62 -6.45
CA GLY A 34 4.44 3.37 -6.75
C GLY A 34 5.36 3.45 -5.52
N VAL A 35 6.67 3.46 -5.75
CA VAL A 35 7.67 3.51 -4.67
C VAL A 35 8.43 4.83 -4.76
N PRO A 36 8.28 5.74 -3.79
CA PRO A 36 9.07 6.97 -3.74
C PRO A 36 10.55 6.70 -3.45
N ASP A 37 11.44 7.52 -3.99
CA ASP A 37 12.87 7.49 -3.65
C ASP A 37 13.10 8.04 -2.24
N LEU A 38 12.89 7.19 -1.22
CA LEU A 38 13.00 7.58 0.19
C LEU A 38 14.39 8.13 0.54
N GLU A 39 15.46 7.56 -0.06
CA GLU A 39 16.83 8.02 0.20
C GLU A 39 17.01 9.47 -0.26
N ARG A 40 16.51 9.79 -1.45
CA ARG A 40 16.58 11.14 -2.00
C ARG A 40 15.72 12.12 -1.20
N ILE A 41 14.49 11.74 -0.91
CA ILE A 41 13.55 12.57 -0.11
C ILE A 41 14.15 12.84 1.27
N GLY A 42 14.64 11.81 1.95
CA GLY A 42 15.25 11.93 3.27
C GLY A 42 16.47 12.86 3.27
N LYS A 43 17.36 12.75 2.27
CA LYS A 43 18.51 13.66 2.12
C LYS A 43 18.09 15.11 1.94
N LEU A 44 17.08 15.37 1.10
CA LEU A 44 16.60 16.72 0.82
C LEU A 44 15.89 17.34 2.03
N ALA A 45 14.99 16.60 2.67
CA ALA A 45 14.28 17.04 3.86
C ALA A 45 15.25 17.34 5.02
N ASN A 46 16.17 16.41 5.29
CA ASN A 46 17.18 16.58 6.36
C ASN A 46 18.13 17.77 6.11
N ALA A 47 18.52 18.03 4.86
CA ALA A 47 19.36 19.16 4.51
C ALA A 47 18.68 20.51 4.77
N GLN A 48 17.36 20.57 4.75
CA GLN A 48 16.54 21.74 5.05
C GLN A 48 16.05 21.75 6.51
N GLY A 49 16.39 20.74 7.33
CA GLY A 49 15.89 20.60 8.69
C GLY A 49 14.39 20.34 8.81
N VAL A 50 13.76 19.87 7.73
CA VAL A 50 12.33 19.56 7.66
C VAL A 50 12.11 18.11 8.08
N PRO A 51 11.19 17.84 9.04
CA PRO A 51 10.86 16.46 9.45
C PRO A 51 10.37 15.62 8.27
N PHE A 52 10.91 14.40 8.14
CA PHE A 52 10.50 13.42 7.14
C PHE A 52 9.72 12.28 7.80
N VAL A 53 8.44 12.13 7.40
CA VAL A 53 7.48 11.17 7.95
C VAL A 53 7.09 10.18 6.86
N VAL A 54 7.13 8.90 7.16
CA VAL A 54 6.81 7.82 6.19
C VAL A 54 5.75 6.90 6.77
N ASP A 55 4.64 6.73 6.05
CA ASP A 55 3.72 5.63 6.30
C ASP A 55 4.26 4.36 5.64
N ASN A 56 4.66 3.40 6.47
CA ASN A 56 5.27 2.15 6.05
C ASN A 56 4.30 0.97 6.14
N THR A 57 2.99 1.24 6.08
CA THR A 57 1.97 0.20 6.26
C THR A 57 2.04 -0.86 5.16
N LEU A 58 2.18 -0.48 3.88
CA LEU A 58 2.15 -1.44 2.77
C LEU A 58 3.42 -2.27 2.65
N ALA A 59 4.58 -1.67 2.84
CA ALA A 59 5.83 -2.41 2.85
C ALA A 59 6.01 -3.22 4.14
N SER A 60 5.53 -2.70 5.26
CA SER A 60 5.78 -3.23 6.60
C SER A 60 7.27 -3.13 7.02
N PRO A 61 7.61 -3.36 8.30
CA PRO A 61 9.01 -3.35 8.73
C PRO A 61 9.82 -4.55 8.20
N ALA A 62 9.15 -5.59 7.67
CA ALA A 62 9.83 -6.72 7.04
C ALA A 62 10.43 -6.35 5.68
N ASN A 63 9.72 -5.54 4.89
CA ASN A 63 10.16 -5.19 3.54
C ASN A 63 10.92 -3.86 3.44
N CYS A 64 10.67 -2.91 4.36
CA CYS A 64 11.36 -1.63 4.38
C CYS A 64 11.49 -1.08 5.79
N ARG A 65 12.61 -0.40 6.05
CA ARG A 65 12.88 0.32 7.32
C ARG A 65 13.20 1.78 6.99
N PRO A 66 12.19 2.67 6.86
CA PRO A 66 12.39 4.05 6.39
C PRO A 66 13.34 4.89 7.23
N ILE A 67 13.53 4.54 8.52
CA ILE A 67 14.55 5.18 9.38
C ILE A 67 15.96 5.08 8.77
N ASP A 68 16.27 3.96 8.12
CA ASP A 68 17.57 3.71 7.48
C ASP A 68 17.75 4.60 6.23
N TRP A 69 16.65 5.11 5.68
CA TRP A 69 16.59 6.00 4.52
C TRP A 69 16.37 7.47 4.85
N GLY A 70 16.49 7.83 6.13
CA GLY A 70 16.46 9.22 6.57
C GLY A 70 15.13 9.69 7.14
N ALA A 71 14.13 8.83 7.30
CA ALA A 71 12.90 9.20 7.99
C ALA A 71 13.15 9.52 9.47
N ASP A 72 12.50 10.57 9.97
CA ASP A 72 12.48 10.93 11.39
C ASP A 72 11.38 10.23 12.16
N CYS A 73 10.30 9.88 11.43
CA CYS A 73 9.11 9.25 11.97
C CYS A 73 8.56 8.24 10.97
N VAL A 74 8.16 7.07 11.47
CA VAL A 74 7.53 6.01 10.69
C VAL A 74 6.19 5.65 11.30
N ILE A 75 5.17 5.54 10.46
CA ILE A 75 3.82 5.19 10.84
C ILE A 75 3.48 3.82 10.28
N HIS A 76 2.76 3.02 11.05
CA HIS A 76 2.15 1.76 10.62
C HIS A 76 0.70 1.69 11.07
N SER A 77 -0.20 1.30 10.18
CA SER A 77 -1.49 0.77 10.60
C SER A 77 -1.30 -0.64 11.15
N THR A 78 -1.48 -0.82 12.45
CA THR A 78 -1.44 -2.15 13.07
C THR A 78 -2.64 -3.01 12.68
N THR A 79 -3.70 -2.40 12.15
CA THR A 79 -4.88 -3.06 11.57
C THR A 79 -4.52 -4.02 10.43
N LYS A 80 -3.45 -3.72 9.66
CA LYS A 80 -3.10 -4.39 8.40
C LYS A 80 -2.18 -5.60 8.64
N TYR A 81 -1.06 -5.68 7.95
CA TYR A 81 -0.15 -6.83 7.97
C TYR A 81 0.35 -7.23 9.36
N LEU A 82 0.56 -6.27 10.26
CA LEU A 82 0.99 -6.55 11.63
C LEU A 82 -0.02 -7.41 12.39
N ASN A 83 -1.32 -7.14 12.19
CA ASN A 83 -2.41 -7.93 12.76
C ASN A 83 -2.77 -9.16 11.89
N GLY A 84 -2.92 -8.98 10.58
CA GLY A 84 -3.23 -10.04 9.62
C GLY A 84 -4.69 -10.50 9.59
N ALA A 85 -5.53 -10.12 10.54
CA ALA A 85 -6.90 -10.63 10.68
C ALA A 85 -8.02 -9.60 10.42
N ASN A 86 -7.68 -8.32 10.25
CA ASN A 86 -8.63 -7.21 10.02
C ASN A 86 -9.74 -7.06 11.08
N ASP A 87 -9.51 -7.51 12.31
CA ASP A 87 -10.45 -7.45 13.43
C ASP A 87 -9.97 -6.55 14.58
N HIS A 88 -8.92 -5.77 14.32
CA HIS A 88 -8.33 -4.78 15.20
C HIS A 88 -8.14 -3.46 14.44
N ALA A 89 -8.37 -2.35 15.09
CA ALA A 89 -8.09 -1.03 14.57
C ALA A 89 -7.05 -0.33 15.45
N GLY A 90 -5.91 0.02 14.88
CA GLY A 90 -4.85 0.69 15.62
C GLY A 90 -3.69 1.14 14.74
N GLY A 91 -2.77 1.85 15.36
CA GLY A 91 -1.57 2.35 14.70
C GLY A 91 -0.36 2.30 15.63
N ALA A 92 0.82 2.31 15.03
CA ALA A 92 2.09 2.48 15.71
C ALA A 92 2.86 3.63 15.09
N VAL A 93 3.46 4.46 15.93
CA VAL A 93 4.33 5.57 15.52
C VAL A 93 5.72 5.34 16.12
N LEU A 94 6.71 5.26 15.26
CA LEU A 94 8.11 5.09 15.64
C LEU A 94 8.86 6.38 15.31
N VAL A 95 9.65 6.89 16.26
CA VAL A 95 10.46 8.09 16.05
C VAL A 95 11.91 7.82 16.40
N LYS A 96 12.80 8.46 15.66
CA LYS A 96 14.24 8.34 15.86
C LYS A 96 14.72 9.07 17.13
N CYS A 97 14.01 10.14 17.51
CA CYS A 97 14.40 11.01 18.62
C CYS A 97 13.60 10.67 19.89
N PRO A 98 14.25 10.28 21.02
CA PRO A 98 13.55 9.95 22.27
C PRO A 98 12.70 11.09 22.83
N GLU A 99 13.13 12.34 22.68
CA GLU A 99 12.39 13.52 23.16
C GLU A 99 11.04 13.66 22.42
N LYS A 100 11.04 13.39 21.11
CA LYS A 100 9.79 13.37 20.31
C LYS A 100 8.87 12.21 20.73
N ALA A 101 9.43 11.07 21.11
CA ALA A 101 8.63 9.94 21.62
C ALA A 101 7.86 10.33 22.89
N GLY A 102 8.50 11.04 23.85
CA GLY A 102 7.85 11.55 25.04
C GLY A 102 6.69 12.52 24.73
N ALA A 103 6.90 13.43 23.79
CA ALA A 103 5.87 14.39 23.38
C ALA A 103 4.67 13.68 22.72
N LEU A 104 4.92 12.69 21.86
CA LEU A 104 3.86 11.87 21.22
C LEU A 104 3.09 11.04 22.25
N LYS A 105 3.78 10.45 23.22
CA LYS A 105 3.13 9.71 24.30
C LYS A 105 2.19 10.61 25.12
N ASN A 106 2.60 11.81 25.48
CA ASN A 106 1.74 12.78 26.15
C ASN A 106 0.50 13.15 25.32
N LEU A 107 0.64 13.27 23.98
CA LEU A 107 -0.50 13.52 23.09
C LEU A 107 -1.43 12.30 23.04
N GLN A 108 -0.89 11.09 22.95
CA GLN A 108 -1.64 9.84 22.97
C GLN A 108 -2.50 9.74 24.24
N GLU A 109 -1.90 9.96 25.40
CA GLU A 109 -2.59 9.92 26.69
C GLU A 109 -3.68 11.01 26.79
N ASN A 110 -3.35 12.27 26.42
CA ASN A 110 -4.29 13.39 26.48
C ASN A 110 -5.48 13.26 25.55
N TRP A 111 -5.34 12.55 24.43
CA TRP A 111 -6.41 12.35 23.44
C TRP A 111 -7.11 11.02 23.57
N GLY A 112 -6.70 10.16 24.51
CA GLY A 112 -7.28 8.84 24.72
C GLY A 112 -7.09 7.92 23.53
N LEU A 113 -5.92 7.98 22.87
CA LEU A 113 -5.60 7.18 21.68
C LEU A 113 -4.86 5.87 22.02
N GLU A 114 -4.87 5.45 23.26
CA GLU A 114 -4.26 4.21 23.70
C GLU A 114 -5.14 3.02 23.33
N ILE A 115 -4.52 1.97 22.81
CA ILE A 115 -5.19 0.66 22.68
C ILE A 115 -5.21 -0.03 24.04
N SER A 116 -6.22 -0.87 24.28
CA SER A 116 -6.34 -1.60 25.55
C SER A 116 -5.21 -2.66 25.72
N GLU A 117 -4.93 -3.02 26.96
CA GLU A 117 -3.96 -4.10 27.27
C GLU A 117 -4.33 -5.41 26.57
N LEU A 118 -5.62 -5.75 26.51
CA LEU A 118 -6.11 -6.94 25.83
C LEU A 118 -5.83 -6.92 24.33
N GLU A 119 -6.10 -5.79 23.68
CA GLU A 119 -5.80 -5.60 22.24
C GLU A 119 -4.29 -5.66 21.98
N THR A 120 -3.48 -5.07 22.88
CA THR A 120 -2.02 -5.13 22.81
C THR A 120 -1.52 -6.58 22.91
N GLU A 121 -2.06 -7.37 23.83
CA GLU A 121 -1.71 -8.79 23.99
C GLU A 121 -2.09 -9.61 22.74
N VAL A 122 -3.28 -9.38 22.19
CA VAL A 122 -3.72 -10.04 20.95
C VAL A 122 -2.82 -9.70 19.79
N LEU A 123 -2.52 -8.41 19.59
CA LEU A 123 -1.61 -7.95 18.53
C LEU A 123 -0.21 -8.57 18.70
N TRP A 124 0.33 -8.55 19.91
CA TRP A 124 1.63 -9.18 20.23
C TRP A 124 1.68 -10.65 19.85
N LYS A 125 0.65 -11.41 20.17
CA LYS A 125 0.56 -12.84 19.80
C LYS A 125 0.55 -13.04 18.28
N ARG A 126 -0.18 -12.18 17.55
CA ARG A 126 -0.27 -12.23 16.07
C ARG A 126 1.00 -11.78 15.37
N MET A 127 1.82 -10.99 16.05
CA MET A 127 3.11 -10.58 15.50
C MET A 127 4.19 -11.66 15.60
N GLN A 128 3.94 -12.80 16.26
CA GLN A 128 4.95 -13.85 16.43
C GLN A 128 5.29 -14.57 15.10
N ASP A 129 4.34 -14.66 14.17
CA ASP A 129 4.50 -15.26 12.84
C ASP A 129 4.53 -14.19 11.71
N PHE A 130 4.72 -12.94 12.09
CA PHE A 130 4.62 -11.80 11.17
C PHE A 130 5.58 -11.90 9.98
N GLU A 131 6.84 -12.26 10.20
CA GLU A 131 7.85 -12.36 9.15
C GLU A 131 7.48 -13.46 8.15
N GLU A 132 7.08 -14.65 8.63
CA GLU A 132 6.62 -15.75 7.77
C GLU A 132 5.37 -15.38 6.97
N ARG A 133 4.42 -14.66 7.58
CA ARG A 133 3.25 -14.16 6.85
C ARG A 133 3.64 -13.15 5.77
N MET A 134 4.58 -12.25 6.06
CA MET A 134 5.03 -11.27 5.07
C MET A 134 5.75 -11.90 3.87
N GLU A 135 6.54 -12.96 4.08
CA GLU A 135 7.12 -13.74 2.98
C GLU A 135 6.01 -14.27 2.06
N ARG A 136 4.96 -14.89 2.64
CA ARG A 136 3.82 -15.40 1.84
C ARG A 136 3.04 -14.28 1.14
N PHE A 137 2.81 -13.14 1.80
CA PHE A 137 2.19 -11.99 1.13
C PHE A 137 3.00 -11.53 -0.10
N ASN A 138 4.33 -11.48 0.03
CA ASN A 138 5.22 -11.12 -1.08
C ASN A 138 5.17 -12.15 -2.22
N GLU A 139 5.23 -13.45 -1.91
CA GLU A 139 5.17 -14.54 -2.88
C GLU A 139 3.82 -14.57 -3.61
N ASN A 140 2.72 -14.51 -2.87
CA ASN A 140 1.38 -14.56 -3.44
C ASN A 140 1.07 -13.34 -4.31
N SER A 141 1.44 -12.15 -3.86
CA SER A 141 1.25 -10.93 -4.66
C SER A 141 2.09 -10.92 -5.93
N LEU A 142 3.32 -11.46 -5.90
CA LEU A 142 4.17 -11.59 -7.07
C LEU A 142 3.54 -12.58 -8.08
N ALA A 143 3.02 -13.72 -7.61
CA ALA A 143 2.35 -14.68 -8.47
C ALA A 143 1.09 -14.08 -9.12
N VAL A 144 0.30 -13.32 -8.36
CA VAL A 144 -0.88 -12.58 -8.88
C VAL A 144 -0.45 -11.53 -9.91
N ALA A 145 0.61 -10.76 -9.64
CA ALA A 145 1.09 -9.73 -10.56
C ALA A 145 1.53 -10.35 -11.89
N HIS A 146 2.35 -11.41 -11.87
CA HIS A 146 2.79 -12.11 -13.07
C HIS A 146 1.61 -12.71 -13.86
N PHE A 147 0.66 -13.36 -13.17
CA PHE A 147 -0.52 -13.89 -13.81
C PHE A 147 -1.31 -12.80 -14.55
N LEU A 148 -1.51 -11.65 -13.91
CA LEU A 148 -2.23 -10.52 -14.51
C LEU A 148 -1.47 -9.87 -15.65
N GLU A 149 -0.13 -9.75 -15.57
CA GLU A 149 0.72 -9.20 -16.63
C GLU A 149 0.67 -10.04 -17.92
N GLU A 150 0.53 -11.35 -17.79
CA GLU A 150 0.44 -12.29 -18.93
C GLU A 150 -0.99 -12.42 -19.48
N HIS A 151 -2.01 -11.95 -18.77
CA HIS A 151 -3.41 -12.20 -19.14
C HIS A 151 -3.91 -11.19 -20.18
N THR A 152 -4.46 -11.68 -21.31
CA THR A 152 -4.90 -10.86 -22.45
C THR A 152 -6.03 -9.87 -22.15
N ALA A 153 -6.82 -10.10 -21.11
CA ALA A 153 -7.89 -9.20 -20.67
C ALA A 153 -7.39 -8.04 -19.79
N VAL A 154 -6.08 -7.97 -19.47
CA VAL A 154 -5.47 -6.96 -18.62
C VAL A 154 -4.64 -6.00 -19.47
N ALA A 155 -4.88 -4.70 -19.34
CA ALA A 155 -4.14 -3.66 -20.06
C ALA A 155 -2.89 -3.21 -19.33
N ARG A 156 -2.97 -3.12 -18.01
CA ARG A 156 -1.86 -2.64 -17.17
C ARG A 156 -1.98 -3.19 -15.76
N VAL A 157 -0.85 -3.58 -15.21
CA VAL A 157 -0.68 -3.97 -13.81
C VAL A 157 0.15 -2.92 -13.09
N TYR A 158 -0.26 -2.58 -11.86
CA TYR A 158 0.45 -1.72 -10.93
C TYR A 158 0.92 -2.60 -9.78
N TYR A 159 2.22 -2.74 -9.65
CA TYR A 159 2.85 -3.53 -8.60
C TYR A 159 4.21 -2.91 -8.26
N ALA A 160 4.56 -2.89 -6.99
CA ALA A 160 5.82 -2.30 -6.55
C ALA A 160 7.01 -2.97 -7.27
N SER A 161 7.96 -2.17 -7.72
CA SER A 161 9.13 -2.63 -8.51
C SER A 161 8.78 -3.23 -9.89
N SER A 162 7.58 -3.03 -10.43
CA SER A 162 7.26 -3.42 -11.80
C SER A 162 8.24 -2.76 -12.78
N PRO A 163 8.74 -3.50 -13.81
CA PRO A 163 9.66 -2.93 -14.81
C PRO A 163 9.11 -1.72 -15.57
N SER A 164 7.79 -1.58 -15.62
CA SER A 164 7.10 -0.45 -16.27
C SER A 164 6.99 0.79 -15.37
N ASP A 165 7.36 0.70 -14.09
CA ASP A 165 7.29 1.81 -13.14
C ASP A 165 8.60 2.59 -13.08
N VAL A 166 8.52 3.90 -12.86
CA VAL A 166 9.68 4.79 -12.74
C VAL A 166 10.59 4.43 -11.56
N SER A 167 10.05 3.75 -10.57
CA SER A 167 10.77 3.30 -9.38
C SER A 167 11.58 2.01 -9.58
N CYS A 168 11.44 1.33 -10.72
CA CYS A 168 12.07 0.02 -10.96
C CYS A 168 13.61 0.04 -10.77
N SER A 169 14.26 1.18 -10.95
CA SER A 169 15.71 1.31 -10.83
C SER A 169 16.21 1.40 -9.38
N PHE A 170 15.38 1.89 -8.44
CA PHE A 170 15.78 2.10 -7.04
C PHE A 170 14.93 1.33 -6.02
N ALA A 171 13.71 0.94 -6.36
CA ALA A 171 12.85 0.19 -5.48
C ALA A 171 13.49 -1.11 -4.95
N PRO A 172 14.23 -1.92 -5.75
CA PRO A 172 14.92 -3.10 -5.25
C PRO A 172 16.02 -2.81 -4.21
N LYS A 173 16.50 -1.57 -4.14
CA LYS A 173 17.44 -1.15 -3.09
C LYS A 173 16.72 -0.84 -1.78
N LEU A 174 15.50 -0.30 -1.87
CA LEU A 174 14.69 0.14 -0.73
C LEU A 174 13.89 -1.01 -0.11
N LEU A 175 13.44 -1.95 -0.94
CA LEU A 175 12.49 -3.00 -0.59
C LEU A 175 13.13 -4.37 -0.67
N SER A 176 12.95 -5.20 0.37
CA SER A 176 13.28 -6.63 0.33
C SER A 176 12.11 -7.49 -0.19
N GLY A 177 10.91 -6.92 -0.30
CA GLY A 177 9.70 -7.51 -0.87
C GLY A 177 8.69 -6.42 -1.20
N ASN A 178 7.73 -6.72 -2.07
CA ASN A 178 6.86 -5.73 -2.68
C ASN A 178 5.51 -5.52 -1.96
N GLY A 179 5.31 -6.17 -0.79
CA GLY A 179 4.03 -6.14 -0.09
C GLY A 179 2.94 -6.95 -0.81
N GLY A 180 1.72 -6.94 -0.28
CA GLY A 180 0.62 -7.79 -0.74
C GLY A 180 -0.38 -7.09 -1.67
N VAL A 181 -0.10 -5.91 -2.20
CA VAL A 181 -1.07 -5.16 -3.04
C VAL A 181 -0.68 -5.23 -4.51
N VAL A 182 -1.64 -5.57 -5.36
CA VAL A 182 -1.56 -5.53 -6.82
C VAL A 182 -2.80 -4.81 -7.33
N SER A 183 -2.64 -3.83 -8.21
CA SER A 183 -3.77 -3.19 -8.87
C SER A 183 -3.67 -3.34 -10.38
N PHE A 184 -4.80 -3.33 -11.07
CA PHE A 184 -4.80 -3.46 -12.52
C PHE A 184 -6.02 -2.80 -13.17
N VAL A 185 -5.93 -2.58 -14.46
CA VAL A 185 -7.05 -2.15 -15.32
C VAL A 185 -7.28 -3.17 -16.42
N LEU A 186 -8.54 -3.34 -16.82
CA LEU A 186 -8.93 -4.26 -17.88
C LEU A 186 -8.56 -3.70 -19.26
N GLN A 187 -8.34 -4.59 -20.24
CA GLN A 187 -8.04 -4.21 -21.62
C GLN A 187 -9.17 -3.38 -22.24
N ASN A 188 -10.40 -3.76 -22.00
CA ASN A 188 -11.58 -2.95 -22.28
C ASN A 188 -12.05 -2.34 -20.95
N ASP A 189 -11.59 -1.13 -20.67
CA ASP A 189 -11.81 -0.40 -19.41
C ASP A 189 -13.20 0.26 -19.41
N SER A 190 -14.24 -0.56 -19.37
CA SER A 190 -15.63 -0.12 -19.26
C SER A 190 -16.26 -0.51 -17.93
N GLU A 191 -17.25 0.25 -17.48
CA GLU A 191 -18.01 -0.05 -16.27
C GLU A 191 -18.71 -1.43 -16.39
N GLU A 192 -19.17 -1.80 -17.59
CA GLU A 192 -19.77 -3.10 -17.85
C GLU A 192 -18.78 -4.24 -17.58
N ASN A 193 -17.54 -4.13 -18.10
CA ASN A 193 -16.51 -5.13 -17.86
C ASN A 193 -16.04 -5.16 -16.40
N LEU A 194 -15.97 -4.02 -15.75
CA LEU A 194 -15.71 -3.98 -14.31
C LEU A 194 -16.80 -4.75 -13.55
N ARG A 195 -18.08 -4.57 -13.89
CA ARG A 195 -19.20 -5.32 -13.31
C ARG A 195 -19.10 -6.81 -13.63
N ASN A 196 -18.84 -7.18 -14.88
CA ASN A 196 -18.68 -8.58 -15.30
C ASN A 196 -17.56 -9.29 -14.54
N PHE A 197 -16.45 -8.59 -14.28
CA PHE A 197 -15.38 -9.10 -13.44
C PHE A 197 -15.82 -9.21 -11.97
N TYR A 198 -16.29 -8.11 -11.38
CA TYR A 198 -16.46 -7.99 -9.92
C TYR A 198 -17.74 -8.65 -9.40
N ASP A 199 -18.88 -8.56 -10.13
CA ASP A 199 -20.17 -9.09 -9.67
C ASP A 199 -20.25 -10.62 -9.76
N GLY A 200 -19.32 -11.25 -10.51
CA GLY A 200 -19.19 -12.67 -10.56
C GLY A 200 -18.86 -13.31 -9.20
N LYS A 201 -19.05 -14.62 -9.15
CA LYS A 201 -18.74 -15.39 -7.95
C LYS A 201 -17.24 -15.69 -7.89
N PHE A 202 -16.63 -15.38 -6.76
CA PHE A 202 -15.32 -15.87 -6.34
C PHE A 202 -15.50 -16.97 -5.30
N SER A 203 -14.67 -17.99 -5.34
CA SER A 203 -14.71 -19.13 -4.42
C SER A 203 -13.72 -18.97 -3.28
N SER A 204 -12.56 -18.36 -3.56
CA SER A 204 -11.43 -18.21 -2.66
C SER A 204 -11.12 -16.73 -2.34
N ILE A 205 -11.46 -15.82 -3.24
CA ILE A 205 -11.25 -14.38 -3.06
C ILE A 205 -12.46 -13.73 -2.39
N LEU A 206 -12.24 -12.90 -1.38
CA LEU A 206 -13.30 -12.13 -0.72
C LEU A 206 -13.42 -10.72 -1.29
N LYS A 207 -14.64 -10.20 -1.35
CA LYS A 207 -14.92 -8.81 -1.75
C LYS A 207 -14.86 -7.90 -0.53
N ALA A 208 -13.81 -7.11 -0.43
CA ALA A 208 -13.65 -6.16 0.69
C ALA A 208 -12.71 -5.00 0.35
N PRO A 209 -12.93 -3.80 0.90
CA PRO A 209 -12.12 -2.60 0.60
C PRO A 209 -10.84 -2.50 1.42
N THR A 210 -10.56 -3.42 2.35
CA THR A 210 -9.37 -3.41 3.20
C THR A 210 -8.17 -4.12 2.56
N LEU A 211 -7.08 -4.28 3.30
CA LEU A 211 -5.86 -4.99 2.88
C LEU A 211 -5.12 -5.55 4.10
N GLY A 212 -4.11 -6.39 3.88
CA GLY A 212 -3.30 -6.99 4.93
C GLY A 212 -4.02 -8.09 5.72
N SER A 213 -5.07 -8.68 5.14
CA SER A 213 -5.75 -9.87 5.66
C SER A 213 -4.99 -11.13 5.26
N ASN A 214 -5.07 -12.16 6.10
CA ASN A 214 -4.58 -13.49 5.75
C ASN A 214 -5.29 -14.11 4.53
N GLN A 215 -6.45 -13.56 4.14
CA GLN A 215 -7.24 -13.97 2.97
C GLN A 215 -7.13 -12.93 1.87
N THR A 216 -7.04 -13.40 0.62
CA THR A 216 -7.00 -12.52 -0.56
C THR A 216 -8.33 -11.78 -0.75
N LEU A 217 -8.21 -10.47 -0.98
CA LEU A 217 -9.33 -9.55 -1.12
C LEU A 217 -9.30 -8.87 -2.50
N VAL A 218 -10.49 -8.52 -3.01
CA VAL A 218 -10.66 -7.75 -4.24
C VAL A 218 -11.64 -6.59 -4.05
N CYS A 219 -11.34 -5.45 -4.66
CA CYS A 219 -12.28 -4.33 -4.69
C CYS A 219 -12.11 -3.45 -5.94
N PRO A 220 -13.20 -2.85 -6.46
CA PRO A 220 -13.18 -1.77 -7.43
C PRO A 220 -12.83 -0.48 -6.69
N TYR A 221 -11.55 -0.20 -6.54
CA TYR A 221 -11.02 0.77 -5.57
C TYR A 221 -11.63 2.18 -5.69
N PRO A 222 -11.68 2.82 -6.89
CA PRO A 222 -12.21 4.18 -6.98
C PRO A 222 -13.70 4.27 -6.67
N LEU A 223 -14.48 3.22 -6.99
CA LEU A 223 -15.91 3.22 -6.68
C LEU A 223 -16.21 3.17 -5.18
N LEU A 224 -15.24 2.79 -4.35
CA LEU A 224 -15.39 2.72 -2.89
C LEU A 224 -14.78 3.92 -2.17
N THR A 225 -13.73 4.51 -2.72
CA THR A 225 -12.95 5.56 -2.05
C THR A 225 -13.10 6.93 -2.72
N HIS A 226 -13.42 6.96 -4.03
CA HIS A 226 -13.49 8.14 -4.89
C HIS A 226 -14.83 8.20 -5.64
N TYR A 227 -15.91 7.67 -5.04
CA TYR A 227 -17.21 7.55 -5.69
C TYR A 227 -17.78 8.90 -6.17
N HIS A 228 -17.51 9.97 -5.42
CA HIS A 228 -18.01 11.32 -5.72
C HIS A 228 -17.06 12.14 -6.61
N ASP A 229 -15.85 11.66 -6.86
CA ASP A 229 -14.87 12.38 -7.63
C ASP A 229 -15.20 12.29 -9.14
N SER A 230 -15.06 13.39 -9.83
CA SER A 230 -15.22 13.47 -11.29
C SER A 230 -14.05 12.76 -12.01
N ASP A 231 -14.23 12.47 -13.29
CA ASP A 231 -13.14 11.90 -14.11
C ASP A 231 -11.96 12.87 -14.26
N GLU A 232 -12.19 14.18 -14.09
CA GLU A 232 -11.15 15.19 -14.13
C GLU A 232 -10.31 15.17 -12.86
N GLU A 233 -10.93 15.10 -11.70
CA GLU A 233 -10.26 14.95 -10.40
C GLU A 233 -9.46 13.63 -10.33
N LEU A 234 -10.01 12.53 -10.84
CA LEU A 234 -9.27 11.26 -10.89
C LEU A 234 -8.07 11.33 -11.84
N ARG A 235 -8.17 12.04 -12.97
CA ARG A 235 -7.05 12.25 -13.88
C ARG A 235 -5.94 13.10 -13.28
N GLU A 236 -6.28 14.10 -12.46
CA GLU A 236 -5.30 14.93 -11.75
C GLU A 236 -4.44 14.12 -10.77
N ILE A 237 -5.00 13.07 -10.18
CA ILE A 237 -4.28 12.15 -9.28
C ILE A 237 -3.84 10.85 -9.98
N GLU A 238 -3.91 10.80 -11.30
CA GLU A 238 -3.52 9.66 -12.15
C GLU A 238 -4.21 8.33 -11.79
N LEU A 239 -5.42 8.38 -11.20
CA LEU A 239 -6.16 7.22 -10.75
C LEU A 239 -7.17 6.75 -11.81
N PRO A 240 -6.99 5.57 -12.44
CA PRO A 240 -7.97 5.03 -13.39
C PRO A 240 -9.33 4.79 -12.73
N ARG A 241 -10.43 5.24 -13.37
CA ARG A 241 -11.81 5.13 -12.84
C ARG A 241 -12.19 3.69 -12.48
N ASN A 242 -11.81 2.73 -13.29
CA ASN A 242 -12.19 1.32 -13.14
C ASN A 242 -11.03 0.47 -12.62
N LEU A 243 -10.12 1.06 -11.83
CA LEU A 243 -9.02 0.35 -11.20
C LEU A 243 -9.54 -0.75 -10.27
N ILE A 244 -9.06 -1.95 -10.46
CA ILE A 244 -9.29 -3.09 -9.57
C ILE A 244 -8.07 -3.28 -8.70
N ARG A 245 -8.27 -3.37 -7.39
CA ARG A 245 -7.21 -3.67 -6.44
C ARG A 245 -7.39 -5.06 -5.84
N ILE A 246 -6.35 -5.88 -5.95
CA ILE A 246 -6.19 -7.14 -5.21
C ILE A 246 -5.31 -6.85 -3.99
N ALA A 247 -5.73 -7.30 -2.83
CA ALA A 247 -4.87 -7.43 -1.67
C ALA A 247 -4.64 -8.92 -1.44
N ALA A 248 -3.52 -9.44 -1.94
CA ALA A 248 -3.16 -10.83 -1.76
C ALA A 248 -3.06 -11.18 -0.27
N GLY A 249 -3.58 -12.34 0.10
CA GLY A 249 -3.46 -12.91 1.43
C GLY A 249 -2.18 -13.72 1.59
N CYS A 250 -2.10 -14.44 2.69
CA CYS A 250 -0.98 -15.37 2.96
C CYS A 250 -1.43 -16.83 2.89
N GLU A 251 -2.30 -17.15 1.93
CA GLU A 251 -2.72 -18.52 1.64
C GLU A 251 -1.50 -19.40 1.31
N THR A 252 -1.55 -20.66 1.74
CA THR A 252 -0.48 -21.64 1.47
C THR A 252 -0.49 -22.13 0.02
N GLU A 253 -1.65 -22.06 -0.63
CA GLU A 253 -1.84 -22.46 -2.04
C GLU A 253 -2.41 -21.27 -2.82
N ILE A 254 -1.69 -20.82 -3.84
CA ILE A 254 -2.07 -19.67 -4.66
C ILE A 254 -2.99 -20.06 -5.83
N ASP A 255 -2.95 -21.30 -6.29
CA ASP A 255 -3.69 -21.78 -7.46
C ASP A 255 -5.20 -21.51 -7.39
N PRO A 256 -5.91 -21.70 -6.26
CA PRO A 256 -7.32 -21.34 -6.15
C PRO A 256 -7.61 -19.85 -6.39
N ILE A 257 -6.68 -18.97 -5.97
CA ILE A 257 -6.79 -17.53 -6.20
C ILE A 257 -6.61 -17.20 -7.68
N LEU A 258 -5.60 -17.78 -8.33
CA LEU A 258 -5.35 -17.58 -9.76
C LEU A 258 -6.53 -18.13 -10.61
N ALA A 259 -7.10 -19.28 -10.24
CA ALA A 259 -8.28 -19.83 -10.90
C ALA A 259 -9.52 -18.92 -10.77
N ASP A 260 -9.74 -18.31 -9.61
CA ASP A 260 -10.82 -17.32 -9.41
C ASP A 260 -10.60 -16.09 -10.29
N LEU A 261 -9.36 -15.58 -10.38
CA LEU A 261 -9.01 -14.45 -11.26
C LEU A 261 -9.21 -14.78 -12.73
N ASP A 262 -8.74 -15.94 -13.20
CA ASP A 262 -8.92 -16.42 -14.58
C ASP A 262 -10.40 -16.50 -14.95
N SER A 263 -11.21 -17.12 -14.08
CA SER A 263 -12.66 -17.22 -14.24
C SER A 263 -13.32 -15.84 -14.30
N ALA A 264 -12.86 -14.87 -13.48
CA ALA A 264 -13.41 -13.53 -13.46
C ALA A 264 -13.03 -12.75 -14.73
N LEU A 265 -11.78 -12.83 -15.16
CA LEU A 265 -11.27 -12.18 -16.37
C LEU A 265 -11.90 -12.75 -17.63
N SER A 266 -12.19 -14.05 -17.68
CA SER A 266 -12.89 -14.72 -18.80
C SER A 266 -14.33 -14.20 -19.01
N ARG A 267 -14.93 -13.54 -18.03
CA ARG A 267 -16.25 -12.90 -18.16
C ARG A 267 -16.20 -11.52 -18.79
N THR A 268 -15.02 -10.94 -18.92
CA THR A 268 -14.85 -9.62 -19.54
C THR A 268 -14.71 -9.77 -21.06
N THR A 269 -15.26 -8.82 -21.79
CA THR A 269 -15.06 -8.75 -23.25
C THR A 269 -13.75 -8.04 -23.55
N GLN A 270 -13.02 -8.57 -24.51
CA GLN A 270 -11.78 -7.94 -25.00
C GLN A 270 -12.05 -6.67 -25.80
#